data_b46596a5c27bb2a3cd875820967fe574
#
_entry.id   b46596a5c27bb2a3cd875820967fe574
#
_cell.length_a   1.000
_cell.length_b   1.000
_cell.length_c   1.000
_cell.angle_alpha   90.00
_cell.angle_beta   90.00
_cell.angle_gamma   90.00
#
_symmetry.space_group_name_H-M   'P 1'
#
loop_
_entity.id
_entity.type
_entity.pdbx_description
1 polymer ?
#
loop_
_entity_poly.entity_id
_entity_poly.type
_entity_poly.pdbx_seq_one_letter_code
_entity_poly.pdbx_strand_id
1 'polypeptide(L)'
;VVQTERLGAFGVKTDVWDQVGAYRTGGALAVFLRNTEFMQVEEPEDMSPQRLGQILNQVVPEEPAAVGAERPNIVAIMNESWADFEEFGNLSLSESVTDTFRTLDNGVWGHAYTSVFGAGTSASEFEFLTGNSMAFLPSGSIPYQQYILDDAPSMASLLREAGYRTLAFHPGERTSWQRDRAYPRLGFDQFKCGEDMDVPQSMEHGYVSDRSDFEQIIWEFEHKAEGEPLFLFNVTIQNHGSYTVEDYPTRVQLTDAPGKYPMAEQYLTLANETDRAFQQLIDYFSRQEEPTILLMFGDHQPSVEQEFLDRAYGVRQE
;
A
#
# COMPACT_ATOMS: atom_id res chain seq x y z
N VAL A 1 15.40 -32.49 6.27
CA VAL A 1 15.23 -31.31 5.42
C VAL A 1 15.19 -31.81 3.99
N VAL A 2 14.02 -31.78 3.35
CA VAL A 2 13.89 -32.08 1.92
C VAL A 2 14.51 -30.90 1.19
N GLN A 3 15.55 -31.12 0.37
CA GLN A 3 16.11 -30.06 -0.48
C GLN A 3 15.10 -29.74 -1.60
N THR A 4 14.15 -28.90 -1.28
CA THR A 4 13.04 -28.50 -2.15
C THR A 4 13.53 -27.75 -3.40
N GLU A 5 14.70 -27.07 -3.34
CA GLU A 5 15.39 -26.49 -4.50
C GLU A 5 15.60 -27.47 -5.66
N ARG A 6 15.84 -28.74 -5.34
CA ARG A 6 16.00 -29.80 -6.37
C ARG A 6 14.70 -30.07 -7.12
N LEU A 7 13.55 -29.87 -6.50
CA LEU A 7 12.25 -30.03 -7.16
C LEU A 7 12.07 -28.99 -8.29
N GLY A 8 12.62 -27.79 -8.13
CA GLY A 8 12.66 -26.78 -9.19
C GLY A 8 13.42 -27.23 -10.43
N ALA A 9 14.56 -27.94 -10.24
CA ALA A 9 15.36 -28.50 -11.33
C ALA A 9 14.60 -29.61 -12.11
N PHE A 10 13.61 -30.26 -11.49
CA PHE A 10 12.69 -31.22 -12.13
C PHE A 10 11.44 -30.58 -12.71
N GLY A 11 11.39 -29.24 -12.79
CA GLY A 11 10.26 -28.50 -13.38
C GLY A 11 9.06 -28.28 -12.47
N VAL A 12 9.15 -28.60 -11.18
CA VAL A 12 8.12 -28.29 -10.20
C VAL A 12 8.21 -26.80 -9.88
N LYS A 13 7.29 -26.02 -10.43
CA LYS A 13 7.18 -24.58 -10.17
C LYS A 13 6.13 -24.33 -9.09
N THR A 14 6.40 -23.36 -8.22
CA THR A 14 5.39 -22.71 -7.37
C THR A 14 4.98 -21.43 -8.06
N ASP A 15 3.69 -21.18 -8.07
CA ASP A 15 3.14 -19.90 -8.52
C ASP A 15 2.11 -19.47 -7.47
N VAL A 16 2.42 -18.40 -6.75
CA VAL A 16 1.54 -17.89 -5.69
C VAL A 16 0.25 -17.26 -6.26
N TRP A 17 0.29 -16.85 -7.53
CA TRP A 17 -0.84 -16.25 -8.22
C TRP A 17 -1.71 -17.26 -8.97
N ASP A 18 -1.12 -18.42 -9.36
CA ASP A 18 -1.85 -19.54 -9.96
C ASP A 18 -1.54 -20.88 -9.25
N GLN A 19 -1.96 -20.99 -8.01
CA GLN A 19 -1.80 -22.19 -7.21
C GLN A 19 -2.44 -23.41 -7.87
N VAL A 20 -3.63 -23.24 -8.47
CA VAL A 20 -4.34 -24.35 -9.13
C VAL A 20 -3.57 -24.86 -10.33
N GLY A 21 -3.02 -23.97 -11.15
CA GLY A 21 -2.17 -24.32 -12.29
C GLY A 21 -0.87 -24.99 -11.83
N ALA A 22 -0.23 -24.47 -10.79
CA ALA A 22 0.96 -25.06 -10.19
C ALA A 22 0.70 -26.51 -9.72
N TYR A 23 -0.39 -26.75 -8.98
CA TYR A 23 -0.77 -28.09 -8.52
C TYR A 23 -1.14 -29.05 -9.67
N ARG A 24 -1.76 -28.55 -10.74
CA ARG A 24 -2.10 -29.33 -11.94
C ARG A 24 -0.85 -29.78 -12.71
N THR A 25 0.14 -28.92 -12.83
CA THR A 25 1.35 -29.18 -13.64
C THR A 25 2.45 -29.87 -12.85
N GLY A 26 2.66 -29.48 -11.59
CA GLY A 26 3.72 -30.00 -10.73
C GLY A 26 3.34 -31.19 -9.87
N GLY A 27 2.04 -31.48 -9.76
CA GLY A 27 1.49 -32.55 -8.89
C GLY A 27 1.38 -32.12 -7.43
N ALA A 28 0.31 -32.57 -6.78
CA ALA A 28 -0.10 -32.09 -5.46
C ALA A 28 1.00 -32.23 -4.39
N LEU A 29 1.64 -33.39 -4.27
CA LEU A 29 2.65 -33.62 -3.25
C LEU A 29 3.93 -32.80 -3.48
N ALA A 30 4.40 -32.70 -4.74
CA ALA A 30 5.63 -32.00 -5.05
C ALA A 30 5.48 -30.48 -4.88
N VAL A 31 4.37 -29.92 -5.33
CA VAL A 31 4.06 -28.48 -5.13
C VAL A 31 3.82 -28.17 -3.65
N PHE A 32 3.12 -29.04 -2.89
CA PHE A 32 2.97 -28.89 -1.45
C PHE A 32 4.33 -28.82 -0.75
N LEU A 33 5.22 -29.79 -1.03
CA LEU A 33 6.58 -29.81 -0.46
C LEU A 33 7.37 -28.57 -0.86
N ARG A 34 7.22 -28.10 -2.08
CA ARG A 34 7.84 -26.85 -2.54
C ARG A 34 7.33 -25.63 -1.80
N ASN A 35 6.02 -25.56 -1.55
CA ASN A 35 5.40 -24.47 -0.81
C ASN A 35 5.84 -24.41 0.66
N THR A 36 6.41 -25.49 1.23
CA THR A 36 6.95 -25.43 2.60
C THR A 36 8.18 -24.52 2.72
N GLU A 37 8.81 -24.11 1.61
CA GLU A 37 9.89 -23.11 1.61
C GLU A 37 9.39 -21.76 2.14
N PHE A 38 8.13 -21.39 1.86
CA PHE A 38 7.50 -20.17 2.36
C PHE A 38 7.11 -20.19 3.83
N MET A 39 7.37 -21.29 4.53
CA MET A 39 7.12 -21.41 5.97
C MET A 39 8.36 -21.16 6.81
N GLN A 40 9.53 -21.04 6.20
CA GLN A 40 10.80 -20.89 6.92
C GLN A 40 11.41 -19.53 6.62
N VAL A 41 11.52 -18.72 7.68
CA VAL A 41 12.32 -17.49 7.68
C VAL A 41 13.69 -17.88 8.22
N GLU A 42 14.76 -17.47 7.54
CA GLU A 42 16.11 -17.73 8.00
C GLU A 42 16.39 -16.92 9.28
N GLU A 43 16.84 -17.61 10.31
CA GLU A 43 17.28 -16.95 11.54
C GLU A 43 18.62 -16.25 11.28
N PRO A 44 18.78 -14.97 11.63
CA PRO A 44 20.05 -14.27 11.49
C PRO A 44 21.17 -14.96 12.27
N GLU A 45 22.39 -14.97 11.74
CA GLU A 45 23.54 -15.65 12.33
C GLU A 45 23.90 -15.17 13.74
N ASP A 46 23.58 -13.91 14.08
CA ASP A 46 23.80 -13.34 15.41
C ASP A 46 22.55 -12.64 15.96
N MET A 47 21.75 -13.40 16.69
CA MET A 47 20.57 -12.95 17.45
C MET A 47 20.85 -12.80 18.93
N SER A 48 22.10 -12.57 19.32
CA SER A 48 22.44 -12.39 20.74
C SER A 48 21.76 -11.14 21.35
N PRO A 49 21.35 -11.19 22.65
CA PRO A 49 20.80 -10.04 23.32
C PRO A 49 21.75 -8.81 23.29
N GLN A 50 23.06 -9.05 23.28
CA GLN A 50 24.08 -8.01 23.16
C GLN A 50 24.04 -7.33 21.80
N ARG A 51 23.88 -8.10 20.73
CA ARG A 51 23.76 -7.55 19.37
C ARG A 51 22.49 -6.76 19.18
N LEU A 52 21.37 -7.27 19.67
CA LEU A 52 20.09 -6.55 19.68
C LEU A 52 20.18 -5.23 20.45
N GLY A 53 20.79 -5.24 21.64
CA GLY A 53 21.01 -4.02 22.41
C GLY A 53 21.88 -3.00 21.69
N GLN A 54 22.92 -3.42 20.95
CA GLN A 54 23.73 -2.53 20.13
C GLN A 54 22.94 -1.88 18.99
N ILE A 55 22.07 -2.65 18.31
CA ILE A 55 21.22 -2.14 17.24
C ILE A 55 20.21 -1.14 17.80
N LEU A 56 19.53 -1.47 18.89
CA LEU A 56 18.55 -0.60 19.51
C LEU A 56 19.16 0.73 19.96
N ASN A 57 20.35 0.70 20.56
CA ASN A 57 21.06 1.92 20.98
C ASN A 57 21.48 2.83 19.80
N GLN A 58 21.55 2.29 18.57
CA GLN A 58 21.85 3.07 17.37
C GLN A 58 20.60 3.70 16.72
N VAL A 59 19.45 3.11 16.95
CA VAL A 59 18.19 3.46 16.27
C VAL A 59 17.24 4.27 17.16
N VAL A 60 17.26 4.03 18.48
CA VAL A 60 16.39 4.76 19.41
C VAL A 60 16.94 6.17 19.62
N PRO A 61 16.16 7.23 19.38
CA PRO A 61 16.56 8.59 19.69
C PRO A 61 16.89 8.74 21.20
N GLU A 62 17.97 9.46 21.52
CA GLU A 62 18.37 9.68 22.92
C GLU A 62 17.39 10.55 23.72
N GLU A 63 16.54 11.31 23.05
CA GLU A 63 15.55 12.17 23.71
C GLU A 63 14.14 11.60 23.57
N PRO A 64 13.45 11.32 24.69
CA PRO A 64 12.03 11.02 24.65
C PRO A 64 11.25 12.25 24.17
N ALA A 65 10.18 12.03 23.39
CA ALA A 65 9.28 13.09 23.00
C ALA A 65 8.82 13.91 24.22
N ALA A 66 8.76 15.24 24.06
CA ALA A 66 8.44 16.14 25.18
C ALA A 66 7.10 15.72 25.81
N VAL A 67 7.11 15.48 27.10
CA VAL A 67 5.92 15.15 27.89
C VAL A 67 4.96 16.33 27.81
N GLY A 68 3.77 16.14 27.26
CA GLY A 68 2.74 17.19 27.10
C GLY A 68 2.70 17.86 25.73
N ALA A 69 3.43 17.36 24.73
CA ALA A 69 3.25 17.77 23.35
C ALA A 69 1.80 17.43 22.88
N GLU A 70 1.19 18.35 22.17
CA GLU A 70 -0.10 18.11 21.51
C GLU A 70 0.04 16.92 20.54
N ARG A 71 -0.90 15.99 20.63
CA ARG A 71 -0.89 14.79 19.78
C ARG A 71 -1.73 15.06 18.53
N PRO A 72 -1.10 15.21 17.35
CA PRO A 72 -1.85 15.42 16.13
C PRO A 72 -2.65 14.16 15.75
N ASN A 73 -3.74 14.31 15.01
CA ASN A 73 -4.31 13.20 14.28
C ASN A 73 -3.33 12.76 13.19
N ILE A 74 -3.32 11.48 12.87
CA ILE A 74 -2.46 10.90 11.83
C ILE A 74 -3.35 10.15 10.86
N VAL A 75 -3.40 10.61 9.63
CA VAL A 75 -4.09 9.96 8.52
C VAL A 75 -3.03 9.50 7.53
N ALA A 76 -2.80 8.20 7.48
CA ALA A 76 -1.87 7.57 6.56
C ALA A 76 -2.64 6.86 5.44
N ILE A 77 -2.46 7.33 4.21
CA ILE A 77 -3.12 6.83 3.01
C ILE A 77 -2.10 6.08 2.17
N MET A 78 -2.26 4.78 2.07
CA MET A 78 -1.56 3.96 1.10
C MET A 78 -2.43 3.86 -0.15
N ASN A 79 -2.06 4.59 -1.18
CA ASN A 79 -2.87 4.69 -2.39
C ASN A 79 -2.51 3.56 -3.37
N GLU A 80 -3.54 2.85 -3.80
CA GLU A 80 -3.46 1.73 -4.74
C GLU A 80 -2.75 2.15 -6.03
N SER A 81 -1.70 1.44 -6.38
CA SER A 81 -0.93 1.62 -7.63
C SER A 81 -0.42 3.04 -7.88
N TRP A 82 -0.22 3.86 -6.85
CA TRP A 82 0.17 5.26 -7.01
C TRP A 82 1.64 5.40 -7.42
N ALA A 83 1.87 6.06 -8.57
CA ALA A 83 3.20 6.40 -9.06
C ALA A 83 3.17 7.72 -9.84
N ASP A 84 4.13 8.62 -9.56
CA ASP A 84 4.30 9.87 -10.29
C ASP A 84 5.26 9.69 -11.48
N PHE A 85 4.71 9.36 -12.65
CA PHE A 85 5.50 9.21 -13.87
C PHE A 85 5.94 10.54 -14.50
N GLU A 86 5.38 11.68 -14.07
CA GLU A 86 5.79 12.99 -14.58
C GLU A 86 7.15 13.44 -14.02
N GLU A 87 7.57 12.87 -12.88
CA GLU A 87 8.84 13.20 -12.24
C GLU A 87 10.05 13.06 -13.17
N PHE A 88 10.02 12.04 -14.02
CA PHE A 88 11.15 11.73 -14.91
C PHE A 88 11.20 12.66 -16.15
N GLY A 89 10.17 13.46 -16.42
CA GLY A 89 10.14 14.43 -17.51
C GLY A 89 10.14 13.82 -18.92
N ASN A 90 9.89 12.53 -19.07
CA ASN A 90 9.95 11.82 -20.35
C ASN A 90 8.59 11.70 -21.05
N LEU A 91 7.53 12.16 -20.39
CA LEU A 91 6.16 12.09 -20.90
C LEU A 91 5.67 13.47 -21.34
N SER A 92 4.92 13.50 -22.43
CA SER A 92 4.18 14.67 -22.91
C SER A 92 2.70 14.40 -22.75
N LEU A 93 2.10 14.88 -21.66
CA LEU A 93 0.71 14.59 -21.32
C LEU A 93 -0.23 15.74 -21.71
N SER A 94 -1.52 15.43 -21.93
CA SER A 94 -2.55 16.43 -22.25
C SER A 94 -2.89 17.34 -21.07
N GLU A 95 -2.74 16.84 -19.85
CA GLU A 95 -2.84 17.58 -18.59
C GLU A 95 -1.94 16.92 -17.54
N SER A 96 -1.55 17.64 -16.48
CA SER A 96 -0.78 17.09 -15.36
C SER A 96 -1.63 16.08 -14.58
N VAL A 97 -0.99 15.00 -14.12
CA VAL A 97 -1.62 13.90 -13.37
C VAL A 97 -1.54 14.15 -11.87
N THR A 98 -0.42 14.68 -11.39
CA THR A 98 -0.06 14.79 -9.96
C THR A 98 0.21 16.24 -9.54
N ASP A 99 -0.58 17.18 -10.06
CA ASP A 99 -0.37 18.63 -9.87
C ASP A 99 -0.47 19.02 -8.39
N THR A 100 -1.50 18.55 -7.69
CA THR A 100 -1.69 18.79 -6.27
C THR A 100 -0.50 18.30 -5.46
N PHE A 101 -0.09 17.06 -5.67
CA PHE A 101 1.02 16.45 -4.95
C PHE A 101 2.33 17.20 -5.15
N ARG A 102 2.59 17.69 -6.37
CA ARG A 102 3.83 18.38 -6.73
C ARG A 102 3.89 19.83 -6.28
N THR A 103 2.75 20.47 -6.05
CA THR A 103 2.65 21.90 -5.70
C THR A 103 2.40 22.16 -4.22
N LEU A 104 2.45 21.13 -3.36
CA LEU A 104 2.30 21.30 -1.92
C LEU A 104 3.41 22.16 -1.33
N ASP A 105 3.04 23.36 -0.83
CA ASP A 105 3.99 24.31 -0.26
C ASP A 105 4.35 24.01 1.21
N ASN A 106 3.49 23.31 1.93
CA ASN A 106 3.61 23.02 3.37
C ASN A 106 3.84 21.52 3.67
N GLY A 107 4.32 20.80 2.69
CA GLY A 107 4.57 19.36 2.76
C GLY A 107 6.03 18.99 2.65
N VAL A 108 6.33 17.75 2.99
CA VAL A 108 7.62 17.10 2.70
C VAL A 108 7.31 15.92 1.78
N TRP A 109 8.01 15.82 0.68
CA TRP A 109 7.86 14.72 -0.27
C TRP A 109 9.19 14.03 -0.52
N GLY A 110 9.12 12.79 -1.01
CA GLY A 110 10.28 11.96 -1.30
C GLY A 110 9.87 10.66 -1.97
N HIS A 111 10.83 9.76 -2.16
CA HIS A 111 10.60 8.47 -2.79
C HIS A 111 10.34 7.40 -1.74
N ALA A 112 9.29 6.61 -1.95
CA ALA A 112 9.05 5.37 -1.25
C ALA A 112 9.47 4.20 -2.15
N TYR A 113 10.32 3.30 -1.62
CA TYR A 113 10.72 2.08 -2.31
C TYR A 113 9.89 0.92 -1.76
N THR A 114 9.14 0.26 -2.63
CA THR A 114 8.32 -0.89 -2.28
C THR A 114 8.96 -2.18 -2.77
N SER A 115 8.74 -3.28 -2.05
CA SER A 115 9.28 -4.59 -2.38
C SER A 115 8.50 -5.34 -3.45
N VAL A 116 7.41 -4.74 -3.94
CA VAL A 116 6.47 -5.35 -4.90
C VAL A 116 6.20 -4.43 -6.08
N PHE A 117 5.77 -5.03 -7.19
CA PHE A 117 5.46 -4.33 -8.44
C PHE A 117 4.16 -4.91 -9.04
N GLY A 118 3.23 -4.05 -9.39
CA GLY A 118 2.02 -4.40 -10.13
C GLY A 118 0.98 -5.20 -9.36
N ALA A 119 1.30 -5.61 -8.14
CA ALA A 119 0.43 -6.30 -7.19
C ALA A 119 1.17 -6.55 -5.87
N GLY A 120 0.44 -7.00 -4.83
CA GLY A 120 1.06 -7.38 -3.55
C GLY A 120 0.91 -6.35 -2.45
N THR A 121 -0.17 -5.57 -2.49
CA THR A 121 -0.52 -4.50 -1.54
C THR A 121 -0.25 -4.86 -0.08
N SER A 122 -0.61 -6.08 0.35
CA SER A 122 -0.37 -6.54 1.73
C SER A 122 1.10 -6.63 2.15
N ALA A 123 2.03 -6.71 1.19
CA ALA A 123 3.46 -6.64 1.47
C ALA A 123 3.87 -5.21 1.85
N SER A 124 3.42 -4.21 1.11
CA SER A 124 3.67 -2.80 1.42
C SER A 124 2.98 -2.36 2.71
N GLU A 125 1.76 -2.85 2.98
CA GLU A 125 1.08 -2.66 4.27
C GLU A 125 1.91 -3.22 5.43
N PHE A 126 2.41 -4.44 5.28
CA PHE A 126 3.24 -5.10 6.27
C PHE A 126 4.53 -4.32 6.56
N GLU A 127 5.23 -3.89 5.51
CA GLU A 127 6.46 -3.11 5.66
C GLU A 127 6.19 -1.76 6.34
N PHE A 128 5.15 -1.04 5.94
CA PHE A 128 4.79 0.24 6.54
C PHE A 128 4.35 0.11 8.00
N LEU A 129 3.45 -0.82 8.30
CA LEU A 129 2.87 -0.94 9.65
C LEU A 129 3.83 -1.54 10.66
N THR A 130 4.69 -2.47 10.25
CA THR A 130 5.56 -3.20 11.19
C THR A 130 7.01 -2.74 11.20
N GLY A 131 7.45 -1.98 10.17
CA GLY A 131 8.86 -1.64 9.98
C GLY A 131 9.73 -2.83 9.58
N ASN A 132 9.16 -4.01 9.35
CA ASN A 132 9.88 -5.16 8.82
C ASN A 132 10.02 -5.05 7.30
N SER A 133 10.95 -5.83 6.71
CA SER A 133 11.14 -5.84 5.26
C SER A 133 10.85 -7.20 4.66
N MET A 134 10.17 -7.20 3.51
CA MET A 134 9.97 -8.38 2.68
C MET A 134 11.27 -9.01 2.19
N ALA A 135 12.38 -8.26 2.17
CA ALA A 135 13.68 -8.77 1.78
C ALA A 135 14.19 -9.93 2.65
N PHE A 136 13.67 -10.06 3.87
CA PHE A 136 14.01 -11.15 4.81
C PHE A 136 13.02 -12.31 4.76
N LEU A 137 12.00 -12.23 3.93
CA LEU A 137 11.00 -13.28 3.77
C LEU A 137 11.23 -14.03 2.46
N PRO A 138 10.86 -15.31 2.38
CA PRO A 138 10.92 -16.06 1.13
C PRO A 138 10.15 -15.36 0.01
N SER A 139 10.68 -15.41 -1.21
CA SER A 139 10.03 -14.79 -2.38
C SER A 139 8.61 -15.31 -2.57
N GLY A 140 7.66 -14.40 -2.83
CA GLY A 140 6.24 -14.71 -2.96
C GLY A 140 5.50 -14.93 -1.65
N SER A 141 6.12 -14.60 -0.50
CA SER A 141 5.42 -14.61 0.79
C SER A 141 4.26 -13.61 0.82
N ILE A 142 3.19 -14.01 1.51
CA ILE A 142 2.04 -13.15 1.81
C ILE A 142 1.99 -12.97 3.34
N PRO A 143 2.55 -11.86 3.87
CA PRO A 143 2.81 -11.74 5.30
C PRO A 143 1.58 -11.92 6.18
N TYR A 144 0.45 -11.35 5.81
CA TYR A 144 -0.79 -11.43 6.58
C TYR A 144 -1.36 -12.85 6.69
N GLN A 145 -1.05 -13.71 5.71
CA GLN A 145 -1.51 -15.09 5.69
C GLN A 145 -0.53 -16.05 6.37
N GLN A 146 0.75 -15.72 6.39
CA GLN A 146 1.81 -16.65 6.75
C GLN A 146 2.55 -16.28 8.04
N TYR A 147 2.65 -14.98 8.37
CA TYR A 147 3.50 -14.52 9.47
C TYR A 147 2.77 -13.71 10.54
N ILE A 148 1.68 -13.01 10.21
CA ILE A 148 0.85 -12.31 11.22
C ILE A 148 -0.21 -13.30 11.74
N LEU A 149 0.24 -14.32 12.46
CA LEU A 149 -0.61 -15.37 13.00
C LEU A 149 -1.06 -15.10 14.43
N ASP A 150 -0.32 -14.27 15.16
CA ASP A 150 -0.56 -13.82 16.53
C ASP A 150 -0.36 -12.30 16.60
N ASP A 151 -0.58 -11.70 17.78
CA ASP A 151 -0.36 -10.28 18.02
C ASP A 151 1.09 -9.91 17.72
N ALA A 152 1.27 -8.86 16.91
CA ALA A 152 2.57 -8.40 16.46
C ALA A 152 2.75 -6.89 16.72
N PRO A 153 3.93 -6.44 17.15
CA PRO A 153 4.23 -5.03 17.28
C PRO A 153 4.07 -4.31 15.93
N SER A 154 3.41 -3.16 15.97
CA SER A 154 3.18 -2.34 14.79
C SER A 154 3.03 -0.87 15.16
N MET A 155 2.99 0.00 14.16
CA MET A 155 2.65 1.42 14.35
C MET A 155 1.28 1.57 15.02
N ALA A 156 0.28 0.76 14.65
CA ALA A 156 -1.05 0.82 15.26
C ALA A 156 -1.01 0.44 16.74
N SER A 157 -0.32 -0.66 17.11
CA SER A 157 -0.21 -1.06 18.52
C SER A 157 0.51 -0.02 19.38
N LEU A 158 1.59 0.60 18.85
CA LEU A 158 2.33 1.64 19.53
C LEU A 158 1.51 2.92 19.72
N LEU A 159 0.78 3.35 18.69
CA LEU A 159 -0.09 4.53 18.78
C LEU A 159 -1.29 4.29 19.69
N ARG A 160 -1.87 3.08 19.69
CA ARG A 160 -2.90 2.69 20.65
C ARG A 160 -2.40 2.77 22.11
N GLU A 161 -1.20 2.28 22.38
CA GLU A 161 -0.57 2.41 23.70
C GLU A 161 -0.31 3.87 24.09
N ALA A 162 -0.04 4.73 23.08
CA ALA A 162 0.08 6.18 23.28
C ALA A 162 -1.29 6.89 23.45
N GLY A 163 -2.41 6.15 23.40
CA GLY A 163 -3.77 6.66 23.61
C GLY A 163 -4.46 7.21 22.39
N TYR A 164 -4.04 6.78 21.19
CA TYR A 164 -4.78 7.03 19.95
C TYR A 164 -5.93 6.02 19.79
N ARG A 165 -7.06 6.46 19.24
CA ARG A 165 -8.00 5.56 18.57
C ARG A 165 -7.35 5.10 17.26
N THR A 166 -7.31 3.80 17.03
CA THR A 166 -6.65 3.23 15.85
C THR A 166 -7.67 2.58 14.92
N LEU A 167 -7.79 3.11 13.70
CA LEU A 167 -8.76 2.67 12.70
C LEU A 167 -8.03 2.30 11.41
N ALA A 168 -8.25 1.09 10.90
CA ALA A 168 -7.92 0.73 9.52
C ALA A 168 -9.18 0.84 8.65
N PHE A 169 -9.01 1.35 7.43
CA PHE A 169 -10.09 1.45 6.46
C PHE A 169 -9.62 1.03 5.06
N HIS A 170 -10.42 0.17 4.39
CA HIS A 170 -10.20 -0.25 3.02
C HIS A 170 -11.55 -0.43 2.31
N PRO A 171 -11.89 0.34 1.26
CA PRO A 171 -13.21 0.31 0.65
C PRO A 171 -13.49 -0.95 -0.21
N GLY A 172 -12.60 -1.94 -0.21
CA GLY A 172 -12.78 -3.24 -0.84
C GLY A 172 -13.42 -4.28 0.09
N GLU A 173 -13.21 -5.56 -0.24
CA GLU A 173 -13.75 -6.68 0.53
C GLU A 173 -13.01 -6.89 1.85
N ARG A 174 -13.75 -7.16 2.93
CA ARG A 174 -13.23 -7.36 4.30
C ARG A 174 -12.15 -8.43 4.39
N THR A 175 -12.32 -9.53 3.66
CA THR A 175 -11.45 -10.70 3.73
C THR A 175 -10.25 -10.65 2.77
N SER A 176 -10.17 -9.62 1.91
CA SER A 176 -9.04 -9.43 1.01
C SER A 176 -7.73 -9.39 1.79
N TRP A 177 -6.75 -10.19 1.35
CA TRP A 177 -5.48 -10.40 2.04
C TRP A 177 -5.59 -10.90 3.49
N GLN A 178 -6.78 -11.32 3.98
CA GLN A 178 -7.09 -11.65 5.38
C GLN A 178 -6.91 -10.45 6.34
N ARG A 179 -7.19 -9.23 5.89
CA ARG A 179 -7.11 -8.02 6.72
C ARG A 179 -8.00 -8.11 7.96
N ASP A 180 -9.15 -8.76 7.86
CA ASP A 180 -10.06 -9.05 8.98
C ASP A 180 -9.39 -9.78 10.16
N ARG A 181 -8.29 -10.51 9.89
CA ARG A 181 -7.51 -11.22 10.89
C ARG A 181 -6.20 -10.50 11.22
N ALA A 182 -5.55 -9.90 10.24
CA ALA A 182 -4.26 -9.26 10.41
C ALA A 182 -4.35 -7.94 11.18
N TYR A 183 -5.29 -7.07 10.84
CA TYR A 183 -5.37 -5.75 11.46
C TYR A 183 -5.65 -5.78 12.98
N PRO A 184 -6.57 -6.62 13.53
CA PRO A 184 -6.69 -6.74 14.98
C PRO A 184 -5.38 -7.19 15.67
N ARG A 185 -4.62 -8.09 15.04
CA ARG A 185 -3.34 -8.57 15.55
C ARG A 185 -2.23 -7.53 15.49
N LEU A 186 -2.32 -6.62 14.52
CA LEU A 186 -1.45 -5.45 14.41
C LEU A 186 -1.86 -4.32 15.36
N GLY A 187 -2.94 -4.47 16.11
CA GLY A 187 -3.34 -3.55 17.17
C GLY A 187 -4.32 -2.48 16.76
N PHE A 188 -4.98 -2.58 15.60
CA PHE A 188 -6.11 -1.71 15.28
C PHE A 188 -7.32 -2.03 16.17
N ASP A 189 -7.94 -1.00 16.74
CA ASP A 189 -9.18 -1.12 17.51
C ASP A 189 -10.36 -1.47 16.62
N GLN A 190 -10.34 -0.99 15.37
CA GLN A 190 -11.40 -1.19 14.40
C GLN A 190 -10.83 -1.34 12.99
N PHE A 191 -11.49 -2.20 12.20
CA PHE A 191 -11.33 -2.28 10.76
C PHE A 191 -12.66 -2.11 10.06
N LYS A 192 -12.77 -1.09 9.20
CA LYS A 192 -13.91 -0.84 8.32
C LYS A 192 -13.57 -1.21 6.88
N CYS A 193 -14.57 -1.70 6.14
CA CYS A 193 -14.43 -2.02 4.72
C CYS A 193 -15.55 -1.35 3.91
N GLY A 194 -15.67 -1.64 2.61
CA GLY A 194 -16.67 -1.03 1.75
C GLY A 194 -18.12 -1.20 2.24
N GLU A 195 -18.42 -2.31 2.90
CA GLU A 195 -19.75 -2.56 3.47
C GLU A 195 -20.07 -1.68 4.69
N ASP A 196 -19.04 -1.13 5.35
CA ASP A 196 -19.18 -0.32 6.57
C ASP A 196 -19.09 1.19 6.28
N MET A 197 -19.03 1.61 5.02
CA MET A 197 -18.97 3.03 4.68
C MET A 197 -20.25 3.75 5.11
N ASP A 198 -20.06 4.89 5.75
CA ASP A 198 -21.12 5.75 6.23
C ASP A 198 -21.50 6.83 5.21
N VAL A 199 -20.68 7.02 4.18
CA VAL A 199 -20.90 7.98 3.09
C VAL A 199 -21.36 7.27 1.81
N PRO A 200 -22.04 7.99 0.89
CA PRO A 200 -22.43 7.43 -0.41
C PRO A 200 -21.20 7.03 -1.23
N GLN A 201 -21.23 5.84 -1.82
CA GLN A 201 -20.15 5.34 -2.67
C GLN A 201 -20.36 5.78 -4.11
N SER A 202 -19.41 6.49 -4.68
CA SER A 202 -19.24 6.64 -6.13
C SER A 202 -18.21 5.62 -6.64
N MET A 203 -18.38 5.21 -7.89
CA MET A 203 -17.54 4.17 -8.48
C MET A 203 -16.74 4.76 -9.64
N GLU A 204 -15.46 4.42 -9.68
CA GLU A 204 -14.58 4.64 -10.82
C GLU A 204 -14.00 3.30 -11.25
N HIS A 205 -13.97 3.03 -12.55
CA HIS A 205 -13.36 1.82 -13.10
C HIS A 205 -13.88 0.50 -12.47
N GLY A 206 -15.07 0.52 -11.86
CA GLY A 206 -15.65 -0.63 -11.16
C GLY A 206 -15.29 -0.77 -9.68
N TYR A 207 -14.50 0.14 -9.15
CA TYR A 207 -14.11 0.20 -7.74
C TYR A 207 -14.65 1.46 -7.07
N VAL A 208 -14.70 1.48 -5.73
CA VAL A 208 -15.05 2.67 -4.96
C VAL A 208 -14.01 3.76 -5.27
N SER A 209 -14.50 4.95 -5.60
CA SER A 209 -13.63 6.09 -5.94
C SER A 209 -12.85 6.59 -4.73
N ASP A 210 -11.64 7.09 -4.97
CA ASP A 210 -10.83 7.75 -3.94
C ASP A 210 -11.54 8.99 -3.38
N ARG A 211 -12.40 9.61 -4.15
CA ARG A 211 -13.26 10.69 -3.64
C ARG A 211 -14.16 10.19 -2.52
N SER A 212 -14.90 9.10 -2.71
CA SER A 212 -15.77 8.54 -1.66
C SER A 212 -14.96 7.96 -0.50
N ASP A 213 -13.79 7.38 -0.79
CA ASP A 213 -12.85 6.90 0.21
C ASP A 213 -12.41 8.05 1.14
N PHE A 214 -11.98 9.17 0.58
CA PHE A 214 -11.55 10.34 1.35
C PHE A 214 -12.71 11.06 2.05
N GLU A 215 -13.92 11.04 1.49
CA GLU A 215 -15.13 11.48 2.19
C GLU A 215 -15.39 10.61 3.43
N GLN A 216 -15.10 9.30 3.40
CA GLN A 216 -15.18 8.43 4.58
C GLN A 216 -14.10 8.78 5.62
N ILE A 217 -12.88 9.11 5.19
CA ILE A 217 -11.82 9.59 6.11
C ILE A 217 -12.30 10.85 6.86
N ILE A 218 -12.89 11.80 6.16
CA ILE A 218 -13.44 13.01 6.75
C ILE A 218 -14.54 12.66 7.75
N TRP A 219 -15.44 11.75 7.38
CA TRP A 219 -16.52 11.30 8.25
C TRP A 219 -15.99 10.69 9.56
N GLU A 220 -14.96 9.85 9.50
CA GLU A 220 -14.34 9.24 10.68
C GLU A 220 -13.69 10.29 11.60
N PHE A 221 -13.07 11.31 11.01
CA PHE A 221 -12.52 12.43 11.77
C PHE A 221 -13.61 13.24 12.47
N GLU A 222 -14.70 13.54 11.79
CA GLU A 222 -15.82 14.33 12.34
C GLU A 222 -16.61 13.59 13.43
N HIS A 223 -16.58 12.26 13.42
CA HIS A 223 -17.35 11.41 14.34
C HIS A 223 -16.51 10.76 15.44
N LYS A 224 -15.22 11.11 15.55
CA LYS A 224 -14.41 10.70 16.70
C LYS A 224 -14.81 11.45 17.97
N ALA A 225 -14.42 10.98 19.15
CA ALA A 225 -14.62 11.73 20.38
C ALA A 225 -13.80 13.02 20.38
N GLU A 226 -14.37 14.09 20.98
CA GLU A 226 -13.68 15.38 21.09
C GLU A 226 -12.34 15.24 21.85
N GLY A 227 -11.25 15.72 21.25
CA GLY A 227 -9.91 15.65 21.83
C GLY A 227 -9.27 14.25 21.81
N GLU A 228 -9.92 13.25 21.23
CA GLU A 228 -9.34 11.92 21.02
C GLU A 228 -8.41 11.95 19.80
N PRO A 229 -7.11 11.69 19.94
CA PRO A 229 -6.24 11.61 18.79
C PRO A 229 -6.54 10.36 17.96
N LEU A 230 -6.64 10.53 16.63
CA LEU A 230 -6.96 9.45 15.70
C LEU A 230 -5.72 9.04 14.91
N PHE A 231 -5.43 7.74 14.86
CA PHE A 231 -4.61 7.13 13.82
C PHE A 231 -5.52 6.38 12.86
N LEU A 232 -5.64 6.90 11.64
CA LEU A 232 -6.38 6.26 10.57
C LEU A 232 -5.40 5.80 9.49
N PHE A 233 -5.36 4.49 9.24
CA PHE A 233 -4.64 3.89 8.14
C PHE A 233 -5.63 3.48 7.05
N ASN A 234 -5.53 4.14 5.90
CA ASN A 234 -6.37 3.89 4.75
C ASN A 234 -5.59 3.20 3.63
N VAL A 235 -6.19 2.21 3.02
CA VAL A 235 -5.69 1.56 1.81
C VAL A 235 -6.74 1.71 0.73
N THR A 236 -6.48 2.51 -0.30
CA THR A 236 -7.47 2.80 -1.34
C THR A 236 -7.63 1.62 -2.32
N ILE A 237 -8.55 1.71 -3.29
CA ILE A 237 -8.80 0.66 -4.29
C ILE A 237 -9.06 1.19 -5.69
N GLN A 238 -9.36 2.48 -5.87
CA GLN A 238 -9.77 3.04 -7.16
C GLN A 238 -8.83 2.65 -8.30
N ASN A 239 -7.53 2.76 -8.08
CA ASN A 239 -6.53 2.56 -9.12
C ASN A 239 -6.12 1.08 -9.32
N HIS A 240 -6.86 0.12 -8.74
CA HIS A 240 -6.58 -1.30 -8.90
C HIS A 240 -6.70 -1.74 -10.37
N GLY A 241 -5.71 -2.49 -10.88
CA GLY A 241 -5.71 -3.06 -12.24
C GLY A 241 -6.87 -4.06 -12.48
N SER A 242 -7.17 -4.51 -13.68
CA SER A 242 -6.51 -4.18 -14.93
C SER A 242 -7.11 -2.91 -15.56
N TYR A 243 -6.33 -2.16 -16.29
CA TYR A 243 -6.75 -0.90 -16.95
C TYR A 243 -7.25 -1.18 -18.37
N THR A 244 -8.23 -2.06 -18.47
CA THR A 244 -8.78 -2.58 -19.75
C THR A 244 -10.29 -2.45 -19.83
N VAL A 245 -10.87 -1.49 -19.09
CA VAL A 245 -12.30 -1.22 -19.16
C VAL A 245 -12.62 -0.60 -20.51
N GLU A 246 -13.51 -1.28 -21.26
CA GLU A 246 -13.98 -0.79 -22.56
C GLU A 246 -14.74 0.53 -22.38
N ASP A 247 -14.53 1.46 -23.31
CA ASP A 247 -15.19 2.79 -23.33
C ASP A 247 -14.97 3.62 -22.05
N TYR A 248 -13.95 3.32 -21.24
CA TYR A 248 -13.58 4.19 -20.13
C TYR A 248 -13.16 5.57 -20.66
N PRO A 249 -13.73 6.67 -20.15
CA PRO A 249 -13.47 8.02 -20.67
C PRO A 249 -12.04 8.47 -20.32
N THR A 250 -11.07 8.02 -21.09
CA THR A 250 -9.66 8.35 -20.93
C THR A 250 -9.43 9.82 -21.25
N ARG A 251 -9.22 10.62 -20.20
CA ARG A 251 -9.05 12.09 -20.29
C ARG A 251 -7.59 12.48 -20.42
N VAL A 252 -6.72 11.83 -19.65
CA VAL A 252 -5.27 12.05 -19.74
C VAL A 252 -4.69 11.18 -20.83
N GLN A 253 -4.03 11.79 -21.81
CA GLN A 253 -3.46 11.12 -22.97
C GLN A 253 -2.03 11.60 -23.22
N LEU A 254 -1.23 10.74 -23.85
CA LEU A 254 0.06 11.17 -24.38
C LEU A 254 -0.15 12.01 -25.64
N THR A 255 0.29 13.28 -25.63
CA THR A 255 0.05 14.21 -26.75
C THR A 255 0.83 13.87 -28.01
N ASP A 256 1.96 13.20 -27.88
CA ASP A 256 2.82 12.77 -29.00
C ASP A 256 2.60 11.32 -29.44
N ALA A 257 1.80 10.54 -28.70
CA ALA A 257 1.44 9.17 -29.00
C ALA A 257 0.04 8.80 -28.48
N PRO A 258 -1.02 9.58 -28.83
CA PRO A 258 -2.36 9.37 -28.26
C PRO A 258 -2.92 8.00 -28.63
N GLY A 259 -3.43 7.28 -27.62
CA GLY A 259 -4.01 5.96 -27.75
C GLY A 259 -3.01 4.81 -28.00
N LYS A 260 -1.72 5.09 -28.02
CA LYS A 260 -0.69 4.05 -28.19
C LYS A 260 -0.59 3.13 -26.95
N TYR A 261 -0.83 3.65 -25.79
CA TYR A 261 -0.73 2.95 -24.52
C TYR A 261 -2.06 3.04 -23.75
N PRO A 262 -3.09 2.30 -24.18
CA PRO A 262 -4.44 2.46 -23.65
C PRO A 262 -4.55 2.11 -22.17
N MET A 263 -3.79 1.14 -21.66
CA MET A 263 -3.78 0.82 -20.23
C MET A 263 -3.15 1.96 -19.42
N ALA A 264 -2.01 2.48 -19.87
CA ALA A 264 -1.33 3.59 -19.19
C ALA A 264 -2.18 4.87 -19.22
N GLU A 265 -2.83 5.21 -20.35
CA GLU A 265 -3.70 6.39 -20.44
C GLU A 265 -4.93 6.26 -19.54
N GLN A 266 -5.50 5.03 -19.40
CA GLN A 266 -6.57 4.76 -18.44
C GLN A 266 -6.08 4.92 -17.00
N TYR A 267 -4.93 4.35 -16.65
CA TYR A 267 -4.30 4.52 -15.35
C TYR A 267 -4.01 6.00 -15.02
N LEU A 268 -3.39 6.74 -15.96
CA LEU A 268 -3.07 8.16 -15.74
C LEU A 268 -4.34 9.00 -15.49
N THR A 269 -5.45 8.64 -16.12
CA THR A 269 -6.74 9.29 -15.87
C THR A 269 -7.24 9.01 -14.45
N LEU A 270 -7.14 7.76 -13.98
CA LEU A 270 -7.50 7.38 -12.61
C LEU A 270 -6.60 8.06 -11.58
N ALA A 271 -5.29 8.08 -11.80
CA ALA A 271 -4.34 8.75 -10.92
C ALA A 271 -4.59 10.27 -10.84
N ASN A 272 -5.02 10.91 -11.94
CA ASN A 272 -5.43 12.30 -11.92
C ASN A 272 -6.73 12.54 -11.12
N GLU A 273 -7.70 11.60 -11.13
CA GLU A 273 -8.87 11.67 -10.25
C GLU A 273 -8.47 11.54 -8.77
N THR A 274 -7.52 10.64 -8.47
CA THR A 274 -6.93 10.52 -7.12
C THR A 274 -6.32 11.85 -6.66
N ASP A 275 -5.50 12.50 -7.50
CA ASP A 275 -4.86 13.79 -7.17
C ASP A 275 -5.89 14.89 -6.86
N ARG A 276 -6.96 14.94 -7.63
CA ARG A 276 -8.09 15.85 -7.39
C ARG A 276 -8.84 15.56 -6.09
N ALA A 277 -9.04 14.28 -5.77
CA ALA A 277 -9.65 13.87 -4.52
C ALA A 277 -8.74 14.22 -3.32
N PHE A 278 -7.44 14.04 -3.48
CA PHE A 278 -6.46 14.40 -2.47
C PHE A 278 -6.42 15.89 -2.20
N GLN A 279 -6.55 16.76 -3.23
CA GLN A 279 -6.69 18.20 -3.05
C GLN A 279 -7.89 18.53 -2.16
N GLN A 280 -9.04 17.88 -2.36
CA GLN A 280 -10.22 18.11 -1.53
C GLN A 280 -9.98 17.71 -0.06
N LEU A 281 -9.26 16.63 0.18
CA LEU A 281 -8.89 16.18 1.52
C LEU A 281 -7.94 17.19 2.20
N ILE A 282 -6.93 17.68 1.49
CA ILE A 282 -6.02 18.74 1.97
C ILE A 282 -6.79 20.00 2.31
N ASP A 283 -7.69 20.43 1.42
CA ASP A 283 -8.52 21.62 1.62
C ASP A 283 -9.42 21.50 2.86
N TYR A 284 -9.90 20.30 3.14
CA TYR A 284 -10.69 20.04 4.34
C TYR A 284 -9.82 20.16 5.61
N PHE A 285 -8.72 19.41 5.70
CA PHE A 285 -7.86 19.38 6.90
C PHE A 285 -7.15 20.72 7.15
N SER A 286 -6.85 21.51 6.10
CA SER A 286 -6.25 22.84 6.25
C SER A 286 -7.12 23.85 7.01
N ARG A 287 -8.41 23.57 7.16
CA ARG A 287 -9.38 24.43 7.86
C ARG A 287 -9.70 23.93 9.27
N GLN A 288 -9.16 22.76 9.67
CA GLN A 288 -9.41 22.21 10.98
C GLN A 288 -8.49 22.85 12.03
N GLU A 289 -9.04 23.04 13.25
CA GLU A 289 -8.26 23.55 14.39
C GLU A 289 -7.36 22.46 14.99
N GLU A 290 -7.80 21.20 14.94
CA GLU A 290 -7.01 20.06 15.42
C GLU A 290 -5.84 19.77 14.46
N PRO A 291 -4.59 19.75 14.96
CA PRO A 291 -3.44 19.45 14.11
C PRO A 291 -3.56 18.02 13.55
N THR A 292 -3.35 17.91 12.24
CA THR A 292 -3.45 16.64 11.53
C THR A 292 -2.27 16.46 10.60
N ILE A 293 -1.62 15.31 10.68
CA ILE A 293 -0.59 14.86 9.73
C ILE A 293 -1.29 14.03 8.65
N LEU A 294 -1.22 14.49 7.41
CA LEU A 294 -1.61 13.70 6.24
C LEU A 294 -0.37 13.09 5.61
N LEU A 295 -0.32 11.78 5.47
CA LEU A 295 0.70 11.05 4.74
C LEU A 295 0.02 10.31 3.59
N MET A 296 0.50 10.49 2.35
CA MET A 296 0.06 9.70 1.19
C MET A 296 1.27 9.12 0.47
N PHE A 297 1.20 7.83 0.12
CA PHE A 297 2.24 7.12 -0.62
C PHE A 297 1.62 5.96 -1.42
N GLY A 298 2.32 5.47 -2.45
CA GLY A 298 1.87 4.33 -3.24
C GLY A 298 2.26 2.99 -2.62
N ASP A 299 1.44 1.98 -2.82
CA ASP A 299 1.73 0.60 -2.38
C ASP A 299 2.67 -0.12 -3.36
N HIS A 300 2.50 0.11 -4.64
CA HIS A 300 3.34 -0.38 -5.74
C HIS A 300 3.04 0.42 -7.01
N GLN A 301 3.81 0.19 -8.05
CA GLN A 301 3.54 0.77 -9.37
C GLN A 301 2.44 -0.01 -10.11
N PRO A 302 1.74 0.64 -11.07
CA PRO A 302 0.72 -0.03 -11.88
C PRO A 302 1.35 -1.03 -12.88
N SER A 303 0.62 -2.09 -13.16
CA SER A 303 0.94 -3.02 -14.24
C SER A 303 0.29 -2.53 -15.55
N VAL A 304 1.03 -1.74 -16.31
CA VAL A 304 0.64 -1.18 -17.61
C VAL A 304 1.58 -1.67 -18.71
N GLU A 305 1.45 -1.15 -19.95
CA GLU A 305 2.32 -1.55 -21.05
C GLU A 305 3.81 -1.32 -20.71
N GLN A 306 4.64 -2.34 -20.89
CA GLN A 306 6.09 -2.26 -20.60
C GLN A 306 6.77 -1.16 -21.42
N GLU A 307 6.38 -0.97 -22.68
CA GLU A 307 6.93 0.09 -23.54
C GLU A 307 6.62 1.49 -22.99
N PHE A 308 5.47 1.67 -22.32
CA PHE A 308 5.16 2.91 -21.62
C PHE A 308 6.09 3.12 -20.42
N LEU A 309 6.29 2.07 -19.60
CA LEU A 309 7.19 2.14 -18.44
C LEU A 309 8.62 2.43 -18.87
N ASP A 310 9.13 1.74 -19.89
CA ASP A 310 10.47 1.96 -20.44
C ASP A 310 10.64 3.42 -20.89
N ARG A 311 9.62 3.98 -21.52
CA ARG A 311 9.59 5.38 -21.92
C ARG A 311 9.56 6.30 -20.71
N ALA A 312 8.64 6.10 -19.76
CA ALA A 312 8.51 6.94 -18.58
C ALA A 312 9.81 7.03 -17.79
N TYR A 313 10.52 5.90 -17.64
CA TYR A 313 11.83 5.84 -16.95
C TYR A 313 13.01 6.23 -17.83
N GLY A 314 12.82 6.52 -19.12
CA GLY A 314 13.91 6.85 -20.05
C GLY A 314 14.83 5.66 -20.32
N VAL A 315 14.34 4.44 -20.18
CA VAL A 315 15.08 3.22 -20.54
C VAL A 315 15.18 3.16 -22.06
N ARG A 316 16.40 3.11 -22.60
CA ARG A 316 16.59 2.92 -24.05
C ARG A 316 16.30 1.48 -24.39
N GLN A 317 15.35 1.28 -25.31
CA GLN A 317 15.21 -0.02 -25.99
C GLN A 317 16.42 -0.18 -26.91
N GLU A 318 17.28 -1.16 -26.62
CA GLU A 318 18.39 -1.58 -27.51
C GLU A 318 17.89 -2.52 -28.61
#